data_85493f30657d8c0a8c6393cbda8cc420
#
_entry.id   85493f30657d8c0a8c6393cbda8cc420
#
_cell.length_a   1.000
_cell.length_b   1.000
_cell.length_c   1.000
_cell.angle_alpha   90.00
_cell.angle_beta   90.00
_cell.angle_gamma   90.00
#
_symmetry.space_group_name_H-M   'P 1'
#
loop_
_entity.id
_entity.type
_entity.pdbx_description
1 polymer ?
#
loop_
_entity_poly.entity_id
_entity_poly.type
_entity_poly.pdbx_seq_one_letter_code
_entity_poly.pdbx_strand_id
1 'polypeptide(L)'
;MIVKLDRIHPEDRYKFNNIDYGDFFMERARIVRADNEVRTVLFRANSIKNENGESIRRIIIINDITDNIEKNNEMEKLRMEFFANISHEFKTPVNLIYSALQLLELKLKNNIGGDVESYINYIKMAQQNVFRLLKLINNLIDSTKLEAGFFNINIKNHDIVSCVEDITMSICEFAEKNKISITFDTEEEEKIIAFDLNHLERILLNILSNSIKFNRENGNIDVNMSFDEKYVNISIKDTGIGIPKDKIGLLFDRFKKINNRLTKVNEGSGIGLFIANELVKINGGEMKVNSELGEGTEFIIKMPIKRFENEILDEIALTSCERENREELYKIELSDIYSP
;
A
#
# COMPACT_ATOMS: atom_id res chain seq x y z
N MET A 1 -41.15 16.87 18.26
CA MET A 1 -41.44 16.26 16.94
C MET A 1 -41.79 14.82 17.20
N ILE A 2 -43.06 14.41 17.10
CA ILE A 2 -43.46 13.02 17.26
C ILE A 2 -43.13 12.33 15.94
N VAL A 3 -42.17 11.37 15.94
CA VAL A 3 -41.93 10.54 14.75
C VAL A 3 -43.20 9.74 14.52
N LYS A 4 -43.95 10.09 13.47
CA LYS A 4 -45.10 9.30 13.10
C LYS A 4 -44.59 7.91 12.65
N LEU A 5 -45.14 6.86 13.24
CA LEU A 5 -44.85 5.45 12.88
C LEU A 5 -44.98 5.20 11.37
N ASP A 6 -45.77 6.01 10.68
CA ASP A 6 -45.95 5.97 9.23
C ASP A 6 -44.67 6.21 8.43
N ARG A 7 -43.67 6.90 8.99
CA ARG A 7 -42.38 7.16 8.36
C ARG A 7 -41.38 6.05 8.55
N ILE A 8 -41.65 5.11 9.47
CA ILE A 8 -40.80 3.94 9.62
C ILE A 8 -41.07 2.98 8.48
N HIS A 9 -39.98 2.44 7.88
CA HIS A 9 -40.09 1.46 6.81
C HIS A 9 -41.02 0.31 7.22
N PRO A 10 -41.93 -0.15 6.36
CA PRO A 10 -42.94 -1.16 6.73
C PRO A 10 -42.35 -2.39 7.42
N GLU A 11 -41.21 -2.89 6.94
CA GLU A 11 -40.54 -4.07 7.51
C GLU A 11 -39.93 -3.84 8.89
N ASP A 12 -39.70 -2.58 9.31
CA ASP A 12 -39.08 -2.26 10.61
C ASP A 12 -40.11 -1.82 11.66
N ARG A 13 -41.42 -1.68 11.29
CA ARG A 13 -42.48 -1.20 12.20
C ARG A 13 -42.69 -2.12 13.40
N TYR A 14 -42.49 -3.45 13.22
CA TYR A 14 -42.65 -4.42 14.31
C TYR A 14 -41.71 -4.14 15.50
N LYS A 15 -40.54 -3.52 15.25
CA LYS A 15 -39.59 -3.16 16.29
C LYS A 15 -40.14 -2.12 17.27
N PHE A 16 -41.21 -1.43 16.88
CA PHE A 16 -41.82 -0.33 17.66
C PHE A 16 -43.22 -0.66 18.18
N ASN A 17 -43.79 -1.84 17.88
CA ASN A 17 -45.15 -2.21 18.22
C ASN A 17 -45.35 -2.59 19.71
N ASN A 18 -44.31 -3.06 20.39
CA ASN A 18 -44.38 -3.54 21.78
C ASN A 18 -43.27 -2.98 22.65
N ILE A 19 -42.93 -1.71 22.43
CA ILE A 19 -41.92 -1.09 23.25
C ILE A 19 -42.50 -0.76 24.60
N ASP A 20 -42.23 -1.61 25.59
CA ASP A 20 -42.23 -1.14 26.98
C ASP A 20 -41.05 -0.19 27.10
N TYR A 21 -41.35 1.10 26.96
CA TYR A 21 -40.34 2.15 27.02
C TYR A 21 -39.85 2.29 28.47
N GLY A 22 -39.01 1.32 28.90
CA GLY A 22 -38.29 1.42 30.16
C GLY A 22 -37.42 2.69 30.22
N ASP A 23 -36.48 2.72 31.12
CA ASP A 23 -35.63 3.88 31.33
C ASP A 23 -34.76 4.25 30.12
N PHE A 24 -34.42 3.27 29.32
CA PHE A 24 -33.57 3.40 28.13
C PHE A 24 -34.03 2.48 26.99
N PHE A 25 -34.12 3.05 25.78
CA PHE A 25 -34.42 2.34 24.55
C PHE A 25 -33.42 2.75 23.47
N MET A 26 -32.88 1.78 22.74
CA MET A 26 -31.98 1.99 21.61
C MET A 26 -32.30 0.98 20.51
N GLU A 27 -32.66 1.47 19.32
CA GLU A 27 -33.05 0.62 18.20
C GLU A 27 -32.60 1.24 16.86
N ARG A 28 -32.23 0.39 15.93
CA ARG A 28 -31.90 0.78 14.55
C ARG A 28 -33.09 0.46 13.65
N ALA A 29 -33.53 1.43 12.87
CA ALA A 29 -34.60 1.24 11.90
C ALA A 29 -34.41 2.13 10.67
N ARG A 30 -35.01 1.68 9.56
CA ARG A 30 -35.10 2.48 8.34
C ARG A 30 -36.28 3.44 8.43
N ILE A 31 -36.08 4.65 7.99
CA ILE A 31 -37.14 5.66 7.82
C ILE A 31 -37.24 6.03 6.34
N VAL A 32 -38.46 6.35 5.90
CA VAL A 32 -38.75 6.84 4.56
C VAL A 32 -38.94 8.35 4.64
N ARG A 33 -38.07 9.09 3.94
CA ARG A 33 -38.15 10.56 3.85
C ARG A 33 -39.30 10.99 2.95
N ALA A 34 -39.58 12.30 2.92
CA ALA A 34 -40.65 12.89 2.09
C ALA A 34 -40.41 12.75 0.57
N ASP A 35 -39.14 12.62 0.19
CA ASP A 35 -38.66 12.40 -1.17
C ASP A 35 -38.59 10.90 -1.56
N ASN A 36 -39.13 10.01 -0.71
CA ASN A 36 -39.06 8.54 -0.79
C ASN A 36 -37.66 7.94 -0.59
N GLU A 37 -36.66 8.72 -0.22
CA GLU A 37 -35.35 8.19 0.14
C GLU A 37 -35.44 7.39 1.43
N VAL A 38 -34.82 6.19 1.44
CA VAL A 38 -34.72 5.34 2.64
C VAL A 38 -33.43 5.67 3.38
N ARG A 39 -33.53 6.07 4.65
CA ARG A 39 -32.40 6.34 5.53
C ARG A 39 -32.41 5.41 6.73
N THR A 40 -31.26 4.95 7.15
CA THR A 40 -31.11 4.16 8.37
C THR A 40 -30.80 5.10 9.53
N VAL A 41 -31.63 5.04 10.57
CA VAL A 41 -31.50 5.88 11.75
C VAL A 41 -31.36 5.06 13.02
N LEU A 42 -30.63 5.61 13.98
CA LEU A 42 -30.52 5.09 15.33
C LEU A 42 -31.42 5.91 16.24
N PHE A 43 -32.46 5.26 16.77
CA PHE A 43 -33.33 5.81 17.80
C PHE A 43 -32.70 5.56 19.17
N ARG A 44 -32.59 6.62 19.98
CA ARG A 44 -32.25 6.55 21.41
C ARG A 44 -33.31 7.27 22.17
N ALA A 45 -33.91 6.62 23.15
CA ALA A 45 -34.92 7.25 24.02
C ALA A 45 -34.55 7.04 25.48
N ASN A 46 -34.62 8.14 26.26
CA ASN A 46 -34.40 8.13 27.69
C ASN A 46 -35.66 8.74 28.36
N SER A 47 -36.09 8.12 29.43
CA SER A 47 -37.19 8.61 30.26
C SER A 47 -36.64 9.37 31.48
N ILE A 48 -37.15 10.58 31.71
CA ILE A 48 -36.91 11.36 32.92
C ILE A 48 -38.03 11.06 33.87
N LYS A 49 -37.72 10.61 35.11
CA LYS A 49 -38.68 10.24 36.14
C LYS A 49 -38.73 11.28 37.22
N ASN A 50 -39.90 11.39 37.91
CA ASN A 50 -40.06 12.15 39.14
C ASN A 50 -39.54 11.37 40.35
N GLU A 51 -39.61 11.96 41.54
CA GLU A 51 -39.20 11.33 42.81
C GLU A 51 -40.02 10.08 43.15
N ASN A 52 -41.20 9.91 42.57
CA ASN A 52 -42.07 8.75 42.71
C ASN A 52 -41.81 7.63 41.69
N GLY A 53 -40.81 7.81 40.79
CA GLY A 53 -40.44 6.84 39.76
C GLY A 53 -41.32 6.89 38.50
N GLU A 54 -42.25 7.85 38.39
CA GLU A 54 -43.10 8.01 37.21
C GLU A 54 -42.38 8.78 36.09
N SER A 55 -42.54 8.37 34.84
CA SER A 55 -41.94 9.02 33.68
C SER A 55 -42.63 10.36 33.39
N ILE A 56 -41.95 11.48 33.66
CA ILE A 56 -42.48 12.85 33.45
C ILE A 56 -42.20 13.32 32.02
N ARG A 57 -41.07 12.93 31.46
CA ARG A 57 -40.61 13.37 30.15
C ARG A 57 -39.78 12.31 29.48
N ARG A 58 -39.89 12.24 28.16
CA ARG A 58 -39.08 11.37 27.33
C ARG A 58 -38.28 12.20 26.32
N ILE A 59 -36.98 11.96 26.22
CA ILE A 59 -36.11 12.54 25.23
C ILE A 59 -35.82 11.46 24.19
N ILE A 60 -36.12 11.76 22.93
CA ILE A 60 -35.82 10.87 21.80
C ILE A 60 -34.81 11.56 20.92
N ILE A 61 -33.68 10.92 20.70
CA ILE A 61 -32.61 11.34 19.78
C ILE A 61 -32.65 10.41 18.58
N ILE A 62 -32.67 10.96 17.38
CA ILE A 62 -32.68 10.23 16.14
C ILE A 62 -31.44 10.67 15.37
N ASN A 63 -30.49 9.75 15.21
CA ASN A 63 -29.28 10.01 14.45
C ASN A 63 -29.37 9.27 13.10
N ASP A 64 -29.21 9.99 12.00
CA ASP A 64 -29.01 9.37 10.70
C ASP A 64 -27.61 8.72 10.66
N ILE A 65 -27.59 7.42 10.45
CA ILE A 65 -26.34 6.62 10.40
C ILE A 65 -26.14 5.96 9.02
N THR A 66 -26.90 6.39 8.02
CA THR A 66 -26.87 5.80 6.66
C THR A 66 -25.48 5.88 6.08
N ASP A 67 -24.91 7.08 6.04
CA ASP A 67 -23.59 7.30 5.44
C ASP A 67 -22.48 6.51 6.17
N ASN A 68 -22.61 6.35 7.50
CA ASN A 68 -21.67 5.55 8.29
C ASN A 68 -21.78 4.04 7.96
N ILE A 69 -23.01 3.55 7.78
CA ILE A 69 -23.24 2.14 7.42
C ILE A 69 -22.75 1.89 6.01
N GLU A 70 -23.05 2.76 5.07
CA GLU A 70 -22.60 2.63 3.68
C GLU A 70 -21.09 2.60 3.58
N LYS A 71 -20.40 3.54 4.25
CA LYS A 71 -18.94 3.56 4.34
C LYS A 71 -18.37 2.27 4.95
N ASN A 72 -18.96 1.80 6.06
CA ASN A 72 -18.50 0.56 6.70
C ASN A 72 -18.69 -0.66 5.77
N ASN A 73 -19.84 -0.76 5.09
CA ASN A 73 -20.11 -1.84 4.15
C ASN A 73 -19.16 -1.79 2.94
N GLU A 74 -18.87 -0.59 2.43
CA GLU A 74 -17.89 -0.41 1.36
C GLU A 74 -16.49 -0.84 1.81
N MET A 75 -16.08 -0.44 3.02
CA MET A 75 -14.79 -0.85 3.60
C MET A 75 -14.71 -2.36 3.82
N GLU A 76 -15.77 -3.01 4.31
CA GLU A 76 -15.82 -4.46 4.46
C GLU A 76 -15.72 -5.16 3.10
N LYS A 77 -16.42 -4.66 2.09
CA LYS A 77 -16.34 -5.19 0.72
C LYS A 77 -14.92 -5.08 0.16
N LEU A 78 -14.31 -3.92 0.27
CA LEU A 78 -12.91 -3.71 -0.18
C LEU A 78 -11.95 -4.65 0.57
N ARG A 79 -12.17 -4.86 1.86
CA ARG A 79 -11.37 -5.79 2.67
C ARG A 79 -11.53 -7.25 2.21
N MET A 80 -12.74 -7.67 1.89
CA MET A 80 -13.00 -9.01 1.35
C MET A 80 -12.37 -9.22 -0.02
N GLU A 81 -12.53 -8.25 -0.93
CA GLU A 81 -11.90 -8.26 -2.26
C GLU A 81 -10.37 -8.33 -2.14
N PHE A 82 -9.78 -7.62 -1.19
CA PHE A 82 -8.35 -7.67 -0.89
C PHE A 82 -7.89 -9.07 -0.46
N PHE A 83 -8.58 -9.70 0.51
CA PHE A 83 -8.20 -11.06 0.94
C PHE A 83 -8.33 -12.08 -0.18
N ALA A 84 -9.35 -11.95 -1.04
CA ALA A 84 -9.50 -12.80 -2.22
C ALA A 84 -8.33 -12.61 -3.19
N ASN A 85 -7.96 -11.37 -3.46
CA ASN A 85 -6.83 -11.03 -4.35
C ASN A 85 -5.49 -11.53 -3.80
N ILE A 86 -5.21 -11.30 -2.51
CA ILE A 86 -3.99 -11.81 -1.86
C ILE A 86 -3.92 -13.33 -1.91
N SER A 87 -5.04 -14.01 -1.64
CA SER A 87 -5.09 -15.47 -1.72
C SER A 87 -4.73 -15.97 -3.12
N HIS A 88 -5.20 -15.27 -4.16
CA HIS A 88 -4.85 -15.59 -5.54
C HIS A 88 -3.36 -15.31 -5.83
N GLU A 89 -2.84 -14.19 -5.34
CA GLU A 89 -1.43 -13.82 -5.51
C GLU A 89 -0.46 -14.76 -4.77
N PHE A 90 -0.86 -15.33 -3.65
CA PHE A 90 -0.08 -16.38 -2.98
C PHE A 90 -0.12 -17.72 -3.73
N LYS A 91 -1.28 -18.08 -4.30
CA LYS A 91 -1.44 -19.35 -4.99
C LYS A 91 -0.53 -19.48 -6.22
N THR A 92 -0.31 -18.38 -6.94
CA THR A 92 0.50 -18.37 -8.16
C THR A 92 1.96 -18.75 -7.89
N PRO A 93 2.75 -18.05 -7.03
CA PRO A 93 4.12 -18.40 -6.73
C PRO A 93 4.25 -19.78 -6.07
N VAL A 94 3.32 -20.17 -5.20
CA VAL A 94 3.32 -21.51 -4.59
C VAL A 94 3.20 -22.59 -5.65
N ASN A 95 2.28 -22.45 -6.61
CA ASN A 95 2.13 -23.40 -7.70
C ASN A 95 3.36 -23.47 -8.60
N LEU A 96 4.02 -22.33 -8.86
CA LEU A 96 5.23 -22.27 -9.66
C LEU A 96 6.41 -22.94 -8.94
N ILE A 97 6.57 -22.72 -7.63
CA ILE A 97 7.56 -23.43 -6.81
C ILE A 97 7.32 -24.94 -6.87
N TYR A 98 6.06 -25.35 -6.64
CA TYR A 98 5.69 -26.76 -6.65
C TYR A 98 5.96 -27.41 -8.01
N SER A 99 5.59 -26.75 -9.12
CA SER A 99 5.84 -27.24 -10.48
C SER A 99 7.33 -27.34 -10.80
N ALA A 100 8.13 -26.34 -10.39
CA ALA A 100 9.58 -26.37 -10.58
C ALA A 100 10.22 -27.57 -9.85
N LEU A 101 9.81 -27.82 -8.61
CA LEU A 101 10.27 -28.96 -7.81
C LEU A 101 9.85 -30.31 -8.43
N GLN A 102 8.61 -30.43 -8.92
CA GLN A 102 8.14 -31.64 -9.61
C GLN A 102 8.95 -31.94 -10.89
N LEU A 103 9.22 -30.90 -11.69
CA LEU A 103 10.03 -31.07 -12.91
C LEU A 103 11.46 -31.45 -12.56
N LEU A 104 12.04 -30.89 -11.51
CA LEU A 104 13.36 -31.26 -11.00
C LEU A 104 13.38 -32.74 -10.57
N GLU A 105 12.39 -33.18 -9.81
CA GLU A 105 12.27 -34.57 -9.34
C GLU A 105 12.10 -35.56 -10.48
N LEU A 106 11.26 -35.25 -11.47
CA LEU A 106 11.05 -36.10 -12.66
C LEU A 106 12.36 -36.28 -13.48
N LYS A 107 13.11 -35.19 -13.67
CA LYS A 107 14.41 -35.25 -14.39
C LYS A 107 15.44 -36.08 -13.63
N LEU A 108 15.51 -35.94 -12.31
CA LEU A 108 16.42 -36.70 -11.46
C LEU A 108 16.07 -38.21 -11.47
N LYS A 109 14.79 -38.56 -11.34
CA LYS A 109 14.34 -39.97 -11.33
C LYS A 109 14.54 -40.69 -12.63
N ASN A 110 14.32 -40.00 -13.74
CA ASN A 110 14.42 -40.67 -15.07
C ASN A 110 15.83 -40.74 -15.63
N ASN A 111 16.85 -40.31 -14.87
CA ASN A 111 18.26 -40.27 -15.34
C ASN A 111 18.38 -39.66 -16.76
N ILE A 112 17.43 -38.82 -17.16
CA ILE A 112 17.47 -38.09 -18.40
C ILE A 112 18.64 -37.14 -18.22
N GLY A 113 19.78 -37.42 -18.84
CA GLY A 113 20.99 -36.59 -18.83
C GLY A 113 20.64 -35.16 -19.23
N GLY A 114 20.12 -34.43 -18.25
CA GLY A 114 19.76 -33.03 -18.39
C GLY A 114 21.02 -32.19 -18.29
N ASP A 115 21.13 -31.20 -19.13
CA ASP A 115 22.10 -30.14 -18.97
C ASP A 115 21.98 -29.57 -17.54
N VAL A 116 23.09 -29.48 -16.82
CA VAL A 116 23.17 -28.92 -15.46
C VAL A 116 22.49 -27.55 -15.41
N GLU A 117 22.58 -26.76 -16.45
CA GLU A 117 21.93 -25.48 -16.64
C GLU A 117 20.40 -25.55 -16.49
N SER A 118 19.79 -26.60 -17.00
CA SER A 118 18.34 -26.83 -16.87
C SER A 118 17.92 -27.06 -15.41
N TYR A 119 18.73 -27.76 -14.60
CA TYR A 119 18.45 -27.93 -13.15
C TYR A 119 18.60 -26.62 -12.40
N ILE A 120 19.65 -25.84 -12.71
CA ILE A 120 19.88 -24.51 -12.13
C ILE A 120 18.72 -23.59 -12.43
N ASN A 121 18.14 -23.61 -13.63
CA ASN A 121 17.00 -22.78 -14.00
C ASN A 121 15.75 -23.12 -13.20
N TYR A 122 15.46 -24.40 -12.93
CA TYR A 122 14.31 -24.74 -12.04
C TYR A 122 14.52 -24.27 -10.60
N ILE A 123 15.75 -24.38 -10.08
CA ILE A 123 16.11 -23.89 -8.75
C ILE A 123 15.94 -22.37 -8.69
N LYS A 124 16.46 -21.63 -9.67
CA LYS A 124 16.32 -20.17 -9.75
C LYS A 124 14.85 -19.74 -9.84
N MET A 125 14.06 -20.46 -10.65
CA MET A 125 12.61 -20.20 -10.73
C MET A 125 11.92 -20.38 -9.37
N ALA A 126 12.24 -21.45 -8.65
CA ALA A 126 11.70 -21.68 -7.31
C ALA A 126 12.11 -20.57 -6.33
N GLN A 127 13.41 -20.22 -6.30
CA GLN A 127 13.95 -19.16 -5.43
C GLN A 127 13.27 -17.80 -5.70
N GLN A 128 13.12 -17.41 -6.96
CA GLN A 128 12.44 -16.17 -7.33
C GLN A 128 11.00 -16.12 -6.81
N ASN A 129 10.27 -17.23 -6.91
CA ASN A 129 8.90 -17.29 -6.44
C ASN A 129 8.82 -17.30 -4.90
N VAL A 130 9.84 -17.79 -4.19
CA VAL A 130 10.00 -17.62 -2.74
C VAL A 130 10.17 -16.14 -2.40
N PHE A 131 11.02 -15.38 -3.10
CA PHE A 131 11.19 -13.94 -2.87
C PHE A 131 9.90 -13.15 -3.14
N ARG A 132 9.15 -13.51 -4.21
CA ARG A 132 7.81 -12.90 -4.44
C ARG A 132 6.85 -13.14 -3.28
N LEU A 133 6.86 -14.35 -2.72
CA LEU A 133 6.05 -14.70 -1.55
C LEU A 133 6.45 -13.90 -0.31
N LEU A 134 7.76 -13.79 -0.05
CA LEU A 134 8.30 -12.99 1.05
C LEU A 134 7.91 -11.51 0.91
N LYS A 135 8.01 -10.93 -0.30
CA LYS A 135 7.55 -9.55 -0.58
C LYS A 135 6.07 -9.36 -0.24
N LEU A 136 5.22 -10.30 -0.66
CA LEU A 136 3.78 -10.24 -0.36
C LEU A 136 3.50 -10.31 1.14
N ILE A 137 4.18 -11.20 1.87
CA ILE A 137 4.05 -11.34 3.33
C ILE A 137 4.52 -10.06 4.04
N ASN A 138 5.69 -9.54 3.68
CA ASN A 138 6.24 -8.32 4.26
C ASN A 138 5.30 -7.13 4.03
N ASN A 139 4.78 -6.97 2.81
CA ASN A 139 3.81 -5.93 2.49
C ASN A 139 2.52 -6.06 3.31
N LEU A 140 2.02 -7.28 3.54
CA LEU A 140 0.85 -7.52 4.37
C LEU A 140 1.11 -7.15 5.84
N ILE A 141 2.25 -7.58 6.39
CA ILE A 141 2.65 -7.28 7.78
C ILE A 141 2.78 -5.77 7.96
N ASP A 142 3.48 -5.06 7.06
CA ASP A 142 3.68 -3.62 7.21
C ASP A 142 2.40 -2.83 7.01
N SER A 143 1.54 -3.24 6.08
CA SER A 143 0.22 -2.66 5.91
C SER A 143 -0.62 -2.78 7.20
N THR A 144 -0.52 -3.92 7.92
CA THR A 144 -1.23 -4.11 9.20
C THR A 144 -0.60 -3.32 10.35
N LYS A 145 0.73 -3.20 10.39
CA LYS A 145 1.44 -2.37 11.38
C LYS A 145 1.12 -0.89 11.21
N LEU A 146 1.05 -0.41 9.95
CA LEU A 146 0.67 0.97 9.64
C LEU A 146 -0.75 1.29 10.12
N GLU A 147 -1.72 0.40 9.90
CA GLU A 147 -3.09 0.56 10.42
C GLU A 147 -3.16 0.63 11.93
N ALA A 148 -2.40 -0.21 12.60
CA ALA A 148 -2.40 -0.30 14.06
C ALA A 148 -1.60 0.84 14.73
N GLY A 149 -0.91 1.69 13.95
CA GLY A 149 -0.04 2.75 14.48
C GLY A 149 1.22 2.22 15.16
N PHE A 150 1.59 0.95 14.94
CA PHE A 150 2.75 0.29 15.53
C PHE A 150 3.97 0.27 14.60
N PHE A 151 4.20 1.34 13.85
CA PHE A 151 5.38 1.42 13.01
C PHE A 151 6.54 2.04 13.80
N ASN A 152 7.62 1.29 13.98
CA ASN A 152 8.83 1.80 14.64
C ASN A 152 9.56 2.72 13.68
N ILE A 153 9.95 3.89 14.16
CA ILE A 153 10.69 4.90 13.40
C ILE A 153 12.08 5.02 14.03
N ASN A 154 13.13 4.84 13.24
CA ASN A 154 14.51 5.03 13.64
C ASN A 154 15.14 6.16 12.83
N ILE A 155 14.80 7.41 13.20
CA ILE A 155 15.29 8.60 12.50
C ILE A 155 16.70 8.92 13.01
N LYS A 156 17.66 9.01 12.07
CA LYS A 156 19.05 9.42 12.31
C LYS A 156 19.50 10.40 11.23
N ASN A 157 20.59 11.12 11.51
CA ASN A 157 21.22 11.99 10.52
C ASN A 157 21.99 11.15 9.50
N HIS A 158 21.63 11.26 8.22
CA HIS A 158 22.30 10.63 7.10
C HIS A 158 22.48 11.62 5.95
N ASP A 159 23.47 11.38 5.11
CA ASP A 159 23.57 12.07 3.83
C ASP A 159 22.57 11.49 2.85
N ILE A 160 21.51 12.26 2.57
CA ILE A 160 20.42 11.80 1.71
C ILE A 160 20.85 11.66 0.25
N VAL A 161 21.83 12.48 -0.22
CA VAL A 161 22.33 12.39 -1.60
C VAL A 161 23.02 11.06 -1.82
N SER A 162 24.00 10.74 -0.98
CA SER A 162 24.71 9.46 -1.02
C SER A 162 23.76 8.27 -0.89
N CYS A 163 22.75 8.33 0.02
CA CYS A 163 21.78 7.25 0.17
C CYS A 163 20.93 7.03 -1.08
N VAL A 164 20.42 8.09 -1.72
CA VAL A 164 19.61 7.99 -2.94
C VAL A 164 20.43 7.49 -4.12
N GLU A 165 21.67 7.98 -4.25
CA GLU A 165 22.61 7.52 -5.27
C GLU A 165 22.92 6.03 -5.13
N ASP A 166 23.32 5.57 -3.93
CA ASP A 166 23.64 4.16 -3.65
C ASP A 166 22.47 3.23 -3.96
N ILE A 167 21.26 3.60 -3.55
CA ILE A 167 20.05 2.81 -3.83
C ILE A 167 19.79 2.79 -5.34
N THR A 168 19.92 3.91 -6.03
CA THR A 168 19.71 4.01 -7.48
C THR A 168 20.71 3.16 -8.24
N MET A 169 22.00 3.24 -7.88
CA MET A 169 23.08 2.48 -8.51
C MET A 169 22.92 0.97 -8.28
N SER A 170 22.43 0.55 -7.12
CA SER A 170 22.20 -0.86 -6.81
C SER A 170 21.17 -1.54 -7.73
N ILE A 171 20.32 -0.76 -8.39
CA ILE A 171 19.25 -1.26 -9.27
C ILE A 171 19.64 -1.21 -10.75
N CYS A 172 20.71 -0.53 -11.12
CA CYS A 172 21.13 -0.37 -12.52
C CYS A 172 21.27 -1.71 -13.24
N GLU A 173 21.89 -2.72 -12.61
CA GLU A 173 22.03 -4.06 -13.20
C GLU A 173 20.68 -4.71 -13.54
N PHE A 174 19.66 -4.52 -12.68
CA PHE A 174 18.30 -5.04 -12.91
C PHE A 174 17.60 -4.30 -14.03
N ALA A 175 17.80 -2.99 -14.14
CA ALA A 175 17.23 -2.19 -15.21
C ALA A 175 17.86 -2.54 -16.56
N GLU A 176 19.18 -2.70 -16.62
CA GLU A 176 19.91 -3.11 -17.84
C GLU A 176 19.45 -4.45 -18.37
N LYS A 177 19.21 -5.44 -17.51
CA LYS A 177 18.64 -6.75 -17.91
C LYS A 177 17.27 -6.60 -18.56
N ASN A 178 16.51 -5.55 -18.20
CA ASN A 178 15.23 -5.21 -18.81
C ASN A 178 15.36 -4.17 -19.95
N LYS A 179 16.59 -3.87 -20.40
CA LYS A 179 16.91 -2.89 -21.44
C LYS A 179 16.41 -1.48 -21.10
N ILE A 180 16.50 -1.10 -19.84
CA ILE A 180 16.12 0.21 -19.33
C ILE A 180 17.38 0.89 -18.81
N SER A 181 17.57 2.18 -19.19
CA SER A 181 18.64 3.01 -18.65
C SER A 181 18.15 3.78 -17.43
N ILE A 182 19.03 3.94 -16.44
CA ILE A 182 18.79 4.78 -15.26
C ILE A 182 19.85 5.87 -15.25
N THR A 183 19.41 7.11 -15.00
CA THR A 183 20.30 8.26 -14.77
C THR A 183 20.03 8.82 -13.37
N PHE A 184 21.09 9.30 -12.72
CA PHE A 184 21.00 10.02 -11.45
C PHE A 184 21.65 11.38 -11.61
N ASP A 185 20.97 12.43 -11.15
CA ASP A 185 21.48 13.80 -11.14
C ASP A 185 21.04 14.54 -9.87
N THR A 186 21.85 15.48 -9.39
CA THR A 186 21.60 16.21 -8.15
C THR A 186 22.18 17.61 -8.17
N GLU A 187 21.51 18.57 -7.56
CA GLU A 187 21.97 19.96 -7.42
C GLU A 187 23.03 20.13 -6.32
N GLU A 188 23.05 19.29 -5.29
CA GLU A 188 24.03 19.29 -4.19
C GLU A 188 24.71 17.92 -4.11
N GLU A 189 26.02 17.91 -3.80
CA GLU A 189 26.79 16.65 -3.69
C GLU A 189 26.64 15.98 -2.33
N GLU A 190 26.29 16.74 -1.28
CA GLU A 190 26.10 16.24 0.08
C GLU A 190 24.98 17.04 0.78
N LYS A 191 24.06 16.34 1.43
CA LYS A 191 23.02 16.97 2.24
C LYS A 191 22.63 16.10 3.43
N ILE A 192 23.04 16.52 4.61
CA ILE A 192 22.74 15.79 5.84
C ILE A 192 21.38 16.21 6.38
N ILE A 193 20.45 15.24 6.45
CA ILE A 193 19.13 15.41 7.04
C ILE A 193 18.76 14.20 7.91
N ALA A 194 17.77 14.38 8.80
CA ALA A 194 17.29 13.34 9.70
C ALA A 194 16.12 12.58 9.07
N PHE A 195 16.31 11.27 8.81
CA PHE A 195 15.29 10.37 8.29
C PHE A 195 15.59 8.91 8.70
N ASP A 196 14.62 8.02 8.47
CA ASP A 196 14.81 6.58 8.62
C ASP A 196 15.30 5.99 7.30
N LEU A 197 16.52 5.47 7.29
CA LEU A 197 17.16 4.92 6.09
C LEU A 197 16.42 3.70 5.52
N ASN A 198 15.92 2.81 6.38
CA ASN A 198 15.16 1.65 5.92
C ASN A 198 13.84 2.06 5.25
N HIS A 199 13.22 3.14 5.75
CA HIS A 199 12.02 3.71 5.12
C HIS A 199 12.36 4.29 3.75
N LEU A 200 13.46 5.06 3.62
CA LEU A 200 13.88 5.63 2.35
C LEU A 200 14.20 4.54 1.33
N GLU A 201 14.98 3.52 1.71
CA GLU A 201 15.25 2.37 0.84
C GLU A 201 13.94 1.74 0.32
N ARG A 202 13.01 1.48 1.21
CA ARG A 202 11.75 0.84 0.85
C ARG A 202 10.88 1.71 -0.05
N ILE A 203 10.84 3.02 0.18
CA ILE A 203 10.13 3.99 -0.67
C ILE A 203 10.72 3.94 -2.10
N LEU A 204 12.03 4.12 -2.22
CA LEU A 204 12.72 4.18 -3.50
C LEU A 204 12.62 2.85 -4.26
N LEU A 205 12.84 1.71 -3.59
CA LEU A 205 12.74 0.39 -4.19
C LEU A 205 11.33 0.10 -4.72
N ASN A 206 10.28 0.51 -4.01
CA ASN A 206 8.90 0.36 -4.48
C ASN A 206 8.62 1.20 -5.74
N ILE A 207 9.12 2.43 -5.79
CA ILE A 207 8.89 3.31 -6.95
C ILE A 207 9.74 2.84 -8.13
N LEU A 208 11.04 2.63 -7.94
CA LEU A 208 11.96 2.21 -9.00
C LEU A 208 11.60 0.84 -9.57
N SER A 209 11.17 -0.11 -8.74
CA SER A 209 10.67 -1.39 -9.22
C SER A 209 9.43 -1.25 -10.11
N ASN A 210 8.50 -0.34 -9.75
CA ASN A 210 7.35 -0.02 -10.60
C ASN A 210 7.77 0.67 -11.88
N SER A 211 8.71 1.61 -11.83
CA SER A 211 9.23 2.33 -13.00
C SER A 211 9.93 1.39 -13.99
N ILE A 212 10.61 0.34 -13.52
CA ILE A 212 11.15 -0.71 -14.38
C ILE A 212 10.04 -1.59 -14.95
N LYS A 213 9.15 -2.09 -14.08
CA LYS A 213 8.09 -3.04 -14.43
C LYS A 213 7.11 -2.51 -15.48
N PHE A 214 6.76 -1.24 -15.40
CA PHE A 214 5.78 -0.58 -16.27
C PHE A 214 6.43 0.29 -17.35
N ASN A 215 7.75 0.18 -17.53
CA ASN A 215 8.44 0.88 -18.60
C ASN A 215 8.24 0.19 -19.96
N ARG A 216 8.68 0.89 -21.00
CA ARG A 216 8.80 0.31 -22.37
C ARG A 216 10.18 -0.27 -22.55
N GLU A 217 10.31 -1.16 -23.51
CA GLU A 217 11.62 -1.63 -23.96
C GLU A 217 12.46 -0.43 -24.47
N ASN A 218 13.71 -0.38 -24.05
CA ASN A 218 14.64 0.75 -24.27
C ASN A 218 14.15 2.09 -23.66
N GLY A 219 13.37 2.02 -22.58
CA GLY A 219 12.95 3.19 -21.84
C GLY A 219 14.03 3.74 -20.94
N ASN A 220 13.73 4.89 -20.32
CA ASN A 220 14.61 5.58 -19.38
C ASN A 220 13.92 5.80 -18.03
N ILE A 221 14.72 5.90 -16.97
CA ILE A 221 14.33 6.33 -15.64
C ILE A 221 15.31 7.41 -15.20
N ASP A 222 14.80 8.62 -14.96
CA ASP A 222 15.59 9.74 -14.49
C ASP A 222 15.31 9.99 -13.02
N VAL A 223 16.34 9.87 -12.18
CA VAL A 223 16.28 10.17 -10.75
C VAL A 223 16.98 11.50 -10.53
N ASN A 224 16.23 12.52 -10.12
CA ASN A 224 16.75 13.86 -9.93
C ASN A 224 16.51 14.34 -8.50
N MET A 225 17.49 15.00 -7.90
CA MET A 225 17.37 15.63 -6.60
C MET A 225 17.51 17.13 -6.70
N SER A 226 16.56 17.86 -6.10
CA SER A 226 16.60 19.31 -5.98
C SER A 226 16.32 19.75 -4.55
N PHE A 227 16.78 20.92 -4.18
CA PHE A 227 16.75 21.40 -2.81
C PHE A 227 16.15 22.79 -2.75
N ASP A 228 15.27 23.00 -1.77
CA ASP A 228 14.85 24.34 -1.37
C ASP A 228 15.25 24.60 0.09
N GLU A 229 14.93 25.77 0.66
CA GLU A 229 15.32 26.12 2.04
C GLU A 229 14.77 25.13 3.10
N LYS A 230 13.72 24.43 2.82
CA LYS A 230 12.97 23.62 3.80
C LYS A 230 12.87 22.14 3.42
N TYR A 231 13.04 21.81 2.14
CA TYR A 231 12.73 20.49 1.64
C TYR A 231 13.75 20.00 0.61
N VAL A 232 13.96 18.69 0.64
CA VAL A 232 14.59 17.92 -0.45
C VAL A 232 13.47 17.36 -1.31
N ASN A 233 13.57 17.53 -2.62
CA ASN A 233 12.67 16.93 -3.58
C ASN A 233 13.42 15.85 -4.36
N ILE A 234 12.94 14.60 -4.32
CA ILE A 234 13.44 13.47 -5.09
C ILE A 234 12.41 13.17 -6.17
N SER A 235 12.76 13.41 -7.44
CA SER A 235 11.92 13.09 -8.60
C SER A 235 12.41 11.83 -9.25
N ILE A 236 11.49 10.86 -9.47
CA ILE A 236 11.74 9.64 -10.21
C ILE A 236 10.79 9.62 -11.38
N LYS A 237 11.30 9.83 -12.59
CA LYS A 237 10.55 9.95 -13.84
C LYS A 237 10.87 8.79 -14.76
N ASP A 238 9.85 8.06 -15.19
CA ASP A 238 9.96 6.99 -16.18
C ASP A 238 9.31 7.37 -17.51
N THR A 239 9.73 6.68 -18.57
CA THR A 239 9.14 6.79 -19.91
C THR A 239 8.15 5.68 -20.21
N GLY A 240 7.52 5.11 -19.18
CA GLY A 240 6.65 3.95 -19.26
C GLY A 240 5.29 4.21 -19.90
N ILE A 241 4.36 3.29 -19.60
CA ILE A 241 3.00 3.32 -20.16
C ILE A 241 2.13 4.47 -19.62
N GLY A 242 2.54 5.10 -18.52
CA GLY A 242 1.78 6.14 -17.84
C GLY A 242 0.47 5.66 -17.19
N ILE A 243 -0.19 6.58 -16.50
CA ILE A 243 -1.39 6.31 -15.70
C ILE A 243 -2.52 7.23 -16.16
N PRO A 244 -3.74 6.70 -16.40
CA PRO A 244 -4.91 7.53 -16.72
C PRO A 244 -5.22 8.54 -15.61
N LYS A 245 -5.56 9.77 -15.95
CA LYS A 245 -5.82 10.88 -15.00
C LYS A 245 -6.90 10.56 -13.96
N ASP A 246 -7.95 9.84 -14.37
CA ASP A 246 -9.04 9.37 -13.49
C ASP A 246 -8.60 8.35 -12.42
N LYS A 247 -7.43 7.74 -12.59
CA LYS A 247 -6.89 6.72 -11.71
C LYS A 247 -5.77 7.19 -10.80
N ILE A 248 -5.20 8.37 -11.05
CA ILE A 248 -4.10 8.92 -10.23
C ILE A 248 -4.51 9.05 -8.76
N GLY A 249 -5.73 9.54 -8.48
CA GLY A 249 -6.25 9.67 -7.12
C GLY A 249 -6.43 8.35 -6.36
N LEU A 250 -6.42 7.22 -7.07
CA LEU A 250 -6.60 5.89 -6.48
C LEU A 250 -5.28 5.15 -6.23
N LEU A 251 -4.14 5.71 -6.67
CA LEU A 251 -2.82 5.07 -6.60
C LEU A 251 -2.37 4.74 -5.17
N PHE A 252 -2.71 5.62 -4.25
CA PHE A 252 -2.35 5.52 -2.84
C PHE A 252 -3.46 4.91 -1.98
N ASP A 253 -4.60 4.57 -2.60
CA ASP A 253 -5.67 3.90 -1.90
C ASP A 253 -5.27 2.45 -1.62
N ARG A 254 -5.38 2.06 -0.38
CA ARG A 254 -5.14 0.69 0.06
C ARG A 254 -6.07 -0.26 -0.69
N PHE A 255 -5.50 -1.37 -1.22
CA PHE A 255 -6.22 -2.44 -1.89
C PHE A 255 -6.77 -2.11 -3.30
N LYS A 256 -6.54 -0.92 -3.82
CA LYS A 256 -6.95 -0.58 -5.17
C LYS A 256 -5.84 -0.90 -6.18
N LYS A 257 -6.18 -1.70 -7.17
CA LYS A 257 -5.32 -1.96 -8.34
C LYS A 257 -5.82 -1.16 -9.52
N ILE A 258 -4.88 -0.57 -10.23
CA ILE A 258 -5.18 0.01 -11.54
C ILE A 258 -5.19 -1.13 -12.56
N ASN A 259 -6.37 -1.73 -12.79
CA ASN A 259 -6.55 -2.70 -13.84
C ASN A 259 -6.46 -2.01 -15.20
N ASN A 260 -5.28 -2.03 -15.80
CA ASN A 260 -5.13 -1.68 -17.22
C ASN A 260 -5.39 -2.92 -18.06
N ARG A 261 -6.53 -2.95 -18.79
CA ARG A 261 -6.87 -4.02 -19.75
C ARG A 261 -5.84 -4.16 -20.89
N LEU A 262 -4.92 -3.21 -21.00
CA LEU A 262 -3.93 -3.12 -22.08
C LEU A 262 -2.61 -3.83 -21.78
N THR A 263 -2.33 -4.17 -20.53
CA THR A 263 -1.10 -4.87 -20.15
C THR A 263 -1.40 -6.27 -19.65
N LYS A 264 -0.71 -7.29 -20.21
CA LYS A 264 -0.75 -8.68 -19.71
C LYS A 264 -0.14 -8.83 -18.30
N VAL A 265 0.45 -7.75 -17.76
CA VAL A 265 1.13 -7.72 -16.46
C VAL A 265 0.13 -7.24 -15.40
N ASN A 266 -0.76 -8.14 -14.98
CA ASN A 266 -1.70 -7.90 -13.86
C ASN A 266 -1.08 -8.25 -12.48
N GLU A 267 0.24 -8.35 -12.38
CA GLU A 267 0.92 -8.77 -11.15
C GLU A 267 1.24 -7.58 -10.25
N GLY A 268 0.84 -7.68 -8.99
CA GLY A 268 1.18 -6.75 -7.92
C GLY A 268 0.06 -6.60 -6.89
N SER A 269 0.39 -6.60 -5.60
CA SER A 269 -0.59 -6.58 -4.48
C SER A 269 -1.39 -5.26 -4.38
N GLY A 270 -0.97 -4.19 -5.06
CA GLY A 270 -1.53 -2.85 -4.89
C GLY A 270 -1.25 -2.23 -3.52
N ILE A 271 -0.29 -2.79 -2.77
CA ILE A 271 0.06 -2.34 -1.42
C ILE A 271 1.35 -1.52 -1.42
N GLY A 272 2.28 -1.78 -2.36
CA GLY A 272 3.61 -1.17 -2.35
C GLY A 272 3.59 0.36 -2.36
N LEU A 273 2.81 0.98 -3.28
CA LEU A 273 2.69 2.44 -3.36
C LEU A 273 1.95 3.04 -2.15
N PHE A 274 0.96 2.34 -1.59
CA PHE A 274 0.33 2.74 -0.34
C PHE A 274 1.36 2.77 0.80
N ILE A 275 2.17 1.70 0.97
CA ILE A 275 3.22 1.67 1.98
C ILE A 275 4.24 2.79 1.76
N ALA A 276 4.73 2.99 0.53
CA ALA A 276 5.67 4.04 0.21
C ALA A 276 5.13 5.43 0.58
N ASN A 277 3.87 5.72 0.25
CA ASN A 277 3.24 7.00 0.59
C ASN A 277 3.09 7.19 2.11
N GLU A 278 2.69 6.15 2.85
CA GLU A 278 2.58 6.22 4.31
C GLU A 278 3.97 6.39 4.97
N LEU A 279 5.01 5.70 4.48
CA LEU A 279 6.37 5.88 4.97
C LEU A 279 6.91 7.29 4.73
N VAL A 280 6.60 7.90 3.58
CA VAL A 280 6.92 9.32 3.32
C VAL A 280 6.24 10.23 4.34
N LYS A 281 4.95 10.03 4.62
CA LYS A 281 4.20 10.81 5.62
C LYS A 281 4.76 10.64 7.02
N ILE A 282 5.12 9.41 7.41
CA ILE A 282 5.72 9.11 8.72
C ILE A 282 7.05 9.87 8.90
N ASN A 283 7.84 10.03 7.84
CA ASN A 283 9.05 10.86 7.84
C ASN A 283 8.76 12.37 7.70
N GLY A 284 7.49 12.79 7.76
CA GLY A 284 7.06 14.19 7.70
C GLY A 284 7.07 14.78 6.29
N GLY A 285 7.15 13.94 5.26
CA GLY A 285 7.17 14.30 3.85
C GLY A 285 5.81 14.23 3.15
N GLU A 286 5.83 14.49 1.85
CA GLU A 286 4.70 14.40 0.93
C GLU A 286 5.12 13.69 -0.35
N MET A 287 4.24 12.86 -0.93
CA MET A 287 4.44 12.24 -2.24
C MET A 287 3.41 12.74 -3.24
N LYS A 288 3.88 13.12 -4.44
CA LYS A 288 3.04 13.54 -5.58
C LYS A 288 3.31 12.70 -6.80
N VAL A 289 2.33 12.63 -7.70
CA VAL A 289 2.43 11.89 -8.96
C VAL A 289 1.93 12.75 -10.09
N ASN A 290 2.75 12.86 -11.12
CA ASN A 290 2.42 13.43 -12.41
C ASN A 290 2.47 12.30 -13.45
N SER A 291 1.40 12.05 -14.17
CA SER A 291 1.39 11.00 -15.18
C SER A 291 0.38 11.28 -16.28
N GLU A 292 0.71 10.86 -17.48
CA GLU A 292 -0.18 10.86 -18.64
C GLU A 292 -0.03 9.54 -19.39
N LEU A 293 -1.17 8.98 -19.79
CA LEU A 293 -1.18 7.67 -20.48
C LEU A 293 -0.38 7.75 -21.78
N GLY A 294 0.63 6.90 -21.92
CA GLY A 294 1.54 6.87 -23.06
C GLY A 294 2.79 7.75 -22.92
N GLU A 295 2.88 8.64 -21.93
CA GLU A 295 4.01 9.56 -21.76
C GLU A 295 4.96 9.17 -20.60
N GLY A 296 4.51 8.29 -19.69
CA GLY A 296 5.26 7.86 -18.51
C GLY A 296 4.71 8.41 -17.21
N THR A 297 5.47 8.23 -16.14
CA THR A 297 5.08 8.63 -14.79
C THR A 297 6.25 9.31 -14.08
N GLU A 298 5.96 10.36 -13.33
CA GLU A 298 6.88 11.02 -12.44
C GLU A 298 6.34 10.96 -11.00
N PHE A 299 7.10 10.35 -10.10
CA PHE A 299 6.88 10.40 -8.65
C PHE A 299 7.79 11.46 -8.04
N ILE A 300 7.23 12.36 -7.24
CA ILE A 300 7.96 13.41 -6.53
C ILE A 300 7.81 13.20 -5.05
N ILE A 301 8.90 12.91 -4.36
CA ILE A 301 8.98 12.74 -2.92
C ILE A 301 9.56 14.03 -2.34
N LYS A 302 8.83 14.65 -1.43
CA LYS A 302 9.24 15.87 -0.74
C LYS A 302 9.50 15.56 0.72
N MET A 303 10.76 15.70 1.19
CA MET A 303 11.17 15.43 2.57
C MET A 303 11.67 16.70 3.25
N PRO A 304 11.32 16.93 4.55
CA PRO A 304 11.74 18.14 5.26
C PRO A 304 13.24 18.09 5.59
N ILE A 305 13.94 19.20 5.38
CA ILE A 305 15.33 19.38 5.82
C ILE A 305 15.31 19.63 7.33
N LYS A 306 15.49 18.56 8.11
CA LYS A 306 15.66 18.62 9.57
C LYS A 306 16.94 17.90 9.93
N ARG A 307 17.64 18.34 10.97
CA ARG A 307 18.86 17.72 11.48
C ARG A 307 18.80 17.69 13.01
N PHE A 308 19.27 16.60 13.61
CA PHE A 308 19.49 16.52 15.06
C PHE A 308 20.86 17.09 15.40
N GLU A 309 20.93 18.10 16.28
CA GLU A 309 22.16 18.86 16.57
C GLU A 309 23.24 18.07 17.33
N ASN A 310 22.88 16.96 18.00
CA ASN A 310 23.76 16.21 18.91
C ASN A 310 24.06 14.78 18.46
N GLU A 311 23.67 14.36 17.27
CA GLU A 311 23.98 13.03 16.75
C GLU A 311 25.21 13.06 15.84
N ILE A 312 26.15 12.14 16.13
CA ILE A 312 27.28 11.84 15.26
C ILE A 312 26.69 11.25 13.96
N LEU A 313 27.20 11.66 12.81
CA LEU A 313 26.91 10.99 11.54
C LEU A 313 27.22 9.50 11.70
N ASP A 314 26.22 8.66 11.53
CA ASP A 314 26.49 7.24 11.27
C ASP A 314 27.17 7.19 9.89
N GLU A 315 28.52 7.11 9.87
CA GLU A 315 29.21 6.71 8.65
C GLU A 315 28.63 5.36 8.23
N ILE A 316 28.08 5.31 7.01
CA ILE A 316 27.48 4.07 6.45
C ILE A 316 28.61 3.09 6.08
N ALA A 317 29.49 2.79 7.04
CA ALA A 317 30.35 1.64 6.96
C ALA A 317 29.55 0.40 7.33
N LEU A 318 28.74 -0.08 6.35
CA LEU A 318 27.98 -1.32 6.52
C LEU A 318 28.90 -2.46 6.85
N THR A 319 28.60 -3.17 7.92
CA THR A 319 29.24 -4.46 8.21
C THR A 319 28.93 -5.47 7.08
N SER A 320 29.74 -6.52 6.95
CA SER A 320 29.49 -7.58 5.93
C SER A 320 28.08 -8.17 6.06
N CYS A 321 27.58 -8.34 7.28
CA CYS A 321 26.26 -8.87 7.56
C CYS A 321 25.13 -7.88 7.14
N GLU A 322 25.32 -6.58 7.30
CA GLU A 322 24.37 -5.58 6.86
C GLU A 322 24.32 -5.46 5.33
N ARG A 323 25.46 -5.66 4.64
CA ARG A 323 25.48 -5.72 3.17
C ARG A 323 24.74 -6.94 2.63
N GLU A 324 24.95 -8.13 3.21
CA GLU A 324 24.23 -9.35 2.83
C GLU A 324 22.71 -9.19 3.04
N ASN A 325 22.29 -8.62 4.15
CA ASN A 325 20.89 -8.36 4.43
C ASN A 325 20.25 -7.38 3.43
N ARG A 326 20.99 -6.35 2.98
CA ARG A 326 20.52 -5.42 1.94
C ARG A 326 20.40 -6.08 0.58
N GLU A 327 21.38 -6.91 0.17
CA GLU A 327 21.28 -7.65 -1.08
C GLU A 327 20.06 -8.59 -1.11
N GLU A 328 19.74 -9.22 0.02
CA GLU A 328 18.56 -10.06 0.13
C GLU A 328 17.27 -9.22 0.03
N LEU A 329 17.23 -8.05 0.70
CA LEU A 329 16.12 -7.11 0.61
C LEU A 329 15.88 -6.68 -0.84
N TYR A 330 16.94 -6.34 -1.59
CA TYR A 330 16.84 -5.96 -2.99
C TYR A 330 16.30 -7.10 -3.86
N LYS A 331 16.77 -8.34 -3.64
CA LYS A 331 16.24 -9.53 -4.33
C LYS A 331 14.76 -9.75 -4.06
N ILE A 332 14.31 -9.48 -2.82
CA ILE A 332 12.90 -9.57 -2.45
C ILE A 332 12.10 -8.46 -3.13
N GLU A 333 12.53 -7.21 -3.00
CA GLU A 333 11.77 -6.06 -3.53
C GLU A 333 11.74 -6.03 -5.07
N LEU A 334 12.79 -6.50 -5.73
CA LEU A 334 12.89 -6.57 -7.19
C LEU A 334 12.41 -7.91 -7.77
N SER A 335 11.90 -8.83 -6.94
CA SER A 335 11.48 -10.18 -7.37
C SER A 335 10.44 -10.20 -8.49
N ASP A 336 9.64 -9.15 -8.62
CA ASP A 336 8.62 -9.00 -9.67
C ASP A 336 9.21 -8.65 -11.05
N ILE A 337 10.46 -8.16 -11.09
CA ILE A 337 11.14 -7.69 -12.30
C ILE A 337 12.09 -8.77 -12.82
N TYR A 338 12.54 -9.66 -11.95
CA TYR A 338 13.49 -10.70 -12.29
C TYR A 338 12.86 -11.69 -13.28
N SER A 339 13.39 -11.74 -14.52
CA SER A 339 13.21 -12.91 -15.41
C SER A 339 14.38 -13.84 -15.22
N PRO A 340 14.14 -15.14 -14.98
CA PRO A 340 15.20 -16.13 -14.75
C PRO A 340 16.09 -16.35 -15.99
#